data_d8dde0029b9b8c44c563ea75c4b40d4f
#
_entry.id   d8dde0029b9b8c44c563ea75c4b40d4f
#
_cell.length_a   1.000
_cell.length_b   1.000
_cell.length_c   1.000
_cell.angle_alpha   90.00
_cell.angle_beta   90.00
_cell.angle_gamma   90.00
#
_symmetry.space_group_name_H-M   'P 1'
#
loop_
_entity.id
_entity.type
_entity.pdbx_description
1 polymer ?
#
loop_
_entity_poly.entity_id
_entity_poly.type
_entity_poly.pdbx_seq_one_letter_code
_entity_poly.pdbx_strand_id
1 'polypeptide(L)'
;MLHDIGKGYSAHHEAIGSKIAVKVAKRLGLSESVQNCIGFLILNHFLLPLTSERRDIHDPATIKSVAGMVKDARRLKLLFIVSICDSMAVSKTRFNSWRKMLLTELFDRTLSYLKNTEEYFKSDMYYIENATETAKNLKGKRGYNFLKGIKDLNGFITGFVNQFYSPGKYLTRESSENILLHLKLFSKITPGHRFNFVAKPHIGEDYYEIIICGEDKKTMFSDITGTLSYFDFNIMSADINTRKDGRFIDTFFVNHIYKKVDGDIDWHKLRNTFFNVFNGNISLEDMLKNKRKSESLYKKSGPRVSNSVEIYNNISGEFTVIEIQALDRKGLLYDIGRIFNVFDINIFASKITTQGNKAFDTFYVKNDQGGKIRNPLYIRKIKQAVINEI
;
A
#
# COMPACT_ATOMS: atom_id res chain seq x y z
N MET A 1 -29.23 3.77 -4.71
CA MET A 1 -30.46 3.16 -4.25
C MET A 1 -30.68 1.75 -4.80
N LEU A 2 -30.49 1.48 -6.08
CA LEU A 2 -30.70 0.13 -6.65
C LEU A 2 -29.42 -0.72 -6.74
N HIS A 3 -28.28 -0.25 -6.26
CA HIS A 3 -26.99 -0.93 -6.43
C HIS A 3 -26.97 -2.34 -5.81
N ASP A 4 -27.72 -2.53 -4.74
CA ASP A 4 -27.83 -3.79 -3.99
C ASP A 4 -29.10 -4.61 -4.29
N ILE A 5 -29.92 -4.22 -5.27
CA ILE A 5 -31.18 -4.88 -5.57
C ILE A 5 -31.02 -6.37 -5.97
N GLY A 6 -29.82 -6.77 -6.36
CA GLY A 6 -29.47 -8.15 -6.66
C GLY A 6 -29.08 -8.99 -5.44
N LYS A 7 -28.91 -8.39 -4.24
CA LYS A 7 -28.58 -9.13 -3.02
C LYS A 7 -29.69 -10.14 -2.69
N GLY A 8 -29.31 -11.36 -2.43
CA GLY A 8 -30.23 -12.47 -2.17
C GLY A 8 -30.47 -13.40 -3.36
N TYR A 9 -30.03 -13.04 -4.58
CA TYR A 9 -30.20 -13.92 -5.75
C TYR A 9 -28.98 -14.79 -6.05
N SER A 10 -27.76 -14.26 -5.85
CA SER A 10 -26.49 -15.00 -6.06
C SER A 10 -25.28 -14.28 -5.49
N ALA A 11 -24.11 -14.96 -5.55
CA ALA A 11 -22.81 -14.35 -5.19
C ALA A 11 -22.40 -13.18 -6.11
N HIS A 12 -22.98 -13.09 -7.33
CA HIS A 12 -22.71 -12.00 -8.30
C HIS A 12 -23.92 -11.06 -8.39
N HIS A 13 -24.32 -10.50 -7.24
CA HIS A 13 -25.49 -9.65 -7.12
C HIS A 13 -25.43 -8.39 -8.01
N GLU A 14 -24.24 -7.90 -8.36
CA GLU A 14 -24.01 -6.73 -9.21
C GLU A 14 -24.54 -6.96 -10.62
N ALA A 15 -24.27 -8.14 -11.19
CA ALA A 15 -24.71 -8.49 -12.54
C ALA A 15 -26.24 -8.63 -12.62
N ILE A 16 -26.84 -9.25 -11.61
CA ILE A 16 -28.31 -9.38 -11.51
C ILE A 16 -28.96 -8.03 -11.24
N GLY A 17 -28.40 -7.28 -10.28
CA GLY A 17 -28.85 -5.92 -9.93
C GLY A 17 -28.82 -4.97 -11.11
N SER A 18 -27.77 -5.01 -11.92
CA SER A 18 -27.64 -4.22 -13.15
C SER A 18 -28.79 -4.53 -14.14
N LYS A 19 -29.07 -5.82 -14.39
CA LYS A 19 -30.16 -6.24 -15.29
C LYS A 19 -31.53 -5.80 -14.78
N ILE A 20 -31.80 -5.91 -13.49
CA ILE A 20 -33.05 -5.48 -12.86
C ILE A 20 -33.20 -3.97 -12.99
N ALA A 21 -32.16 -3.20 -12.65
CA ALA A 21 -32.18 -1.75 -12.66
C ALA A 21 -32.40 -1.18 -14.09
N VAL A 22 -31.79 -1.78 -15.11
CA VAL A 22 -32.03 -1.41 -16.51
C VAL A 22 -33.49 -1.63 -16.89
N LYS A 23 -34.12 -2.77 -16.48
CA LYS A 23 -35.55 -3.00 -16.72
C LYS A 23 -36.44 -1.97 -16.02
N VAL A 24 -36.10 -1.59 -14.78
CA VAL A 24 -36.84 -0.55 -14.06
C VAL A 24 -36.68 0.81 -14.73
N ALA A 25 -35.45 1.19 -15.13
CA ALA A 25 -35.19 2.43 -15.84
C ALA A 25 -35.95 2.52 -17.17
N LYS A 26 -36.06 1.40 -17.92
CA LYS A 26 -36.87 1.32 -19.12
C LYS A 26 -38.35 1.52 -18.85
N ARG A 27 -38.91 0.91 -17.79
CA ARG A 27 -40.31 1.10 -17.39
C ARG A 27 -40.62 2.54 -16.96
N LEU A 28 -39.62 3.25 -16.42
CA LEU A 28 -39.72 4.67 -16.05
C LEU A 28 -39.58 5.60 -17.28
N GLY A 29 -39.45 5.09 -18.49
CA GLY A 29 -39.32 5.89 -19.71
C GLY A 29 -37.98 6.63 -19.84
N LEU A 30 -36.93 6.22 -19.09
CA LEU A 30 -35.63 6.85 -19.20
C LEU A 30 -34.96 6.53 -20.54
N SER A 31 -34.17 7.48 -21.07
CA SER A 31 -33.46 7.27 -22.34
C SER A 31 -32.47 6.10 -22.24
N GLU A 32 -32.19 5.47 -23.38
CA GLU A 32 -31.25 4.34 -23.47
C GLU A 32 -29.86 4.68 -22.90
N SER A 33 -29.37 5.88 -23.14
CA SER A 33 -28.10 6.37 -22.57
C SER A 33 -28.11 6.35 -21.04
N VAL A 34 -29.24 6.76 -20.43
CA VAL A 34 -29.40 6.74 -18.96
C VAL A 34 -29.54 5.30 -18.45
N GLN A 35 -30.30 4.44 -19.15
CA GLN A 35 -30.43 3.03 -18.80
C GLN A 35 -29.06 2.34 -18.76
N ASN A 36 -28.24 2.55 -19.80
CA ASN A 36 -26.90 1.99 -19.92
C ASN A 36 -25.95 2.54 -18.82
N CYS A 37 -26.08 3.83 -18.50
CA CYS A 37 -25.29 4.42 -17.40
C CYS A 37 -25.65 3.80 -16.05
N ILE A 38 -26.94 3.65 -15.74
CA ILE A 38 -27.42 3.04 -14.49
C ILE A 38 -26.91 1.59 -14.41
N GLY A 39 -27.05 0.81 -15.49
CA GLY A 39 -26.56 -0.56 -15.56
C GLY A 39 -25.06 -0.66 -15.30
N PHE A 40 -24.29 0.23 -15.92
CA PHE A 40 -22.83 0.30 -15.72
C PHE A 40 -22.46 0.62 -14.27
N LEU A 41 -23.11 1.62 -13.65
CA LEU A 41 -22.80 2.04 -12.28
C LEU A 41 -23.05 0.90 -11.28
N ILE A 42 -24.18 0.18 -11.43
CA ILE A 42 -24.52 -0.93 -10.54
C ILE A 42 -23.56 -2.11 -10.74
N LEU A 43 -23.23 -2.43 -11.98
CA LEU A 43 -22.30 -3.52 -12.29
C LEU A 43 -20.92 -3.28 -11.72
N ASN A 44 -20.48 -2.03 -11.68
CA ASN A 44 -19.10 -1.67 -11.34
C ASN A 44 -18.95 -0.89 -10.02
N HIS A 45 -19.97 -0.86 -9.13
CA HIS A 45 -19.91 -0.04 -7.91
C HIS A 45 -18.77 -0.42 -6.96
N PHE A 46 -18.26 -1.66 -7.01
CA PHE A 46 -17.08 -2.10 -6.27
C PHE A 46 -15.75 -1.83 -6.98
N LEU A 47 -15.74 -1.40 -8.24
CA LEU A 47 -14.50 -1.24 -9.01
C LEU A 47 -13.51 -0.31 -8.32
N LEU A 48 -13.93 0.91 -8.00
CA LEU A 48 -13.02 1.90 -7.40
C LEU A 48 -12.60 1.52 -5.97
N PRO A 49 -13.52 1.14 -5.05
CA PRO A 49 -13.15 0.72 -3.70
C PRO A 49 -12.18 -0.45 -3.68
N LEU A 50 -12.48 -1.54 -4.39
CA LEU A 50 -11.60 -2.71 -4.40
C LEU A 50 -10.25 -2.43 -5.05
N THR A 51 -10.23 -1.62 -6.12
CA THR A 51 -8.97 -1.26 -6.78
C THR A 51 -8.11 -0.40 -5.86
N SER A 52 -8.67 0.61 -5.21
CA SER A 52 -7.93 1.50 -4.32
C SER A 52 -7.34 0.76 -3.11
N GLU A 53 -8.05 -0.24 -2.59
CA GLU A 53 -7.63 -1.00 -1.42
C GLU A 53 -6.64 -2.12 -1.75
N ARG A 54 -6.75 -2.76 -2.94
CA ARG A 54 -6.03 -4.01 -3.27
C ARG A 54 -4.98 -3.86 -4.35
N ARG A 55 -4.96 -2.73 -5.07
CA ARG A 55 -4.01 -2.49 -6.16
C ARG A 55 -3.08 -1.33 -5.85
N ASP A 56 -1.92 -1.37 -6.48
CA ASP A 56 -1.02 -0.22 -6.48
C ASP A 56 -1.58 0.86 -7.40
N ILE A 57 -2.13 1.91 -6.80
CA ILE A 57 -2.72 3.05 -7.52
C ILE A 57 -1.65 3.96 -8.17
N HIS A 58 -0.37 3.71 -7.90
CA HIS A 58 0.75 4.38 -8.56
C HIS A 58 1.27 3.58 -9.77
N ASP A 59 0.86 2.31 -9.94
CA ASP A 59 1.20 1.54 -11.15
C ASP A 59 0.37 2.04 -12.34
N PRO A 60 1.00 2.52 -13.42
CA PRO A 60 0.30 2.97 -14.62
C PRO A 60 -0.64 1.92 -15.21
N ALA A 61 -0.32 0.62 -15.06
CA ALA A 61 -1.17 -0.47 -15.52
C ALA A 61 -2.52 -0.51 -14.77
N THR A 62 -2.52 -0.21 -13.46
CA THR A 62 -3.74 -0.10 -12.66
C THR A 62 -4.64 1.03 -13.17
N ILE A 63 -4.06 2.23 -13.37
CA ILE A 63 -4.79 3.40 -13.86
C ILE A 63 -5.37 3.14 -15.25
N LYS A 64 -4.55 2.60 -16.16
CA LYS A 64 -4.98 2.25 -17.52
C LYS A 64 -6.12 1.21 -17.51
N SER A 65 -6.07 0.22 -16.62
CA SER A 65 -7.12 -0.78 -16.48
C SER A 65 -8.44 -0.14 -16.04
N VAL A 66 -8.43 0.71 -14.98
CA VAL A 66 -9.63 1.42 -14.51
C VAL A 66 -10.17 2.34 -15.60
N ALA A 67 -9.30 3.13 -16.25
CA ALA A 67 -9.69 4.04 -17.32
C ALA A 67 -10.34 3.28 -18.50
N GLY A 68 -9.80 2.11 -18.87
CA GLY A 68 -10.36 1.25 -19.91
C GLY A 68 -11.76 0.70 -19.58
N MET A 69 -12.03 0.44 -18.29
CA MET A 69 -13.36 0.00 -17.83
C MET A 69 -14.37 1.15 -17.79
N VAL A 70 -14.00 2.30 -17.24
CA VAL A 70 -14.93 3.45 -17.12
C VAL A 70 -15.12 4.20 -18.42
N LYS A 71 -14.11 4.23 -19.29
CA LYS A 71 -14.06 4.82 -20.65
C LYS A 71 -14.09 6.35 -20.72
N ASP A 72 -14.82 7.04 -19.84
CA ASP A 72 -14.95 8.49 -19.88
C ASP A 72 -15.03 9.11 -18.47
N ALA A 73 -14.72 10.41 -18.40
CA ALA A 73 -14.67 11.18 -17.16
C ALA A 73 -16.04 11.33 -16.48
N ARG A 74 -17.16 11.31 -17.24
CA ARG A 74 -18.52 11.41 -16.68
C ARG A 74 -18.87 10.14 -15.90
N ARG A 75 -18.63 8.96 -16.50
CA ARG A 75 -18.85 7.67 -15.84
C ARG A 75 -17.97 7.52 -14.61
N LEU A 76 -16.69 7.94 -14.70
CA LEU A 76 -15.77 7.91 -13.56
C LEU A 76 -16.31 8.76 -12.39
N LYS A 77 -16.76 9.99 -12.63
CA LYS A 77 -17.32 10.87 -11.59
C LYS A 77 -18.56 10.27 -10.94
N LEU A 78 -19.49 9.74 -11.75
CA LEU A 78 -20.70 9.11 -11.22
C LEU A 78 -20.36 7.88 -10.39
N LEU A 79 -19.42 7.04 -10.86
CA LEU A 79 -18.98 5.86 -10.14
C LEU A 79 -18.31 6.22 -8.82
N PHE A 80 -17.50 7.28 -8.80
CA PHE A 80 -16.86 7.78 -7.59
C PHE A 80 -17.89 8.22 -6.54
N ILE A 81 -18.93 8.97 -6.95
CA ILE A 81 -20.03 9.39 -6.06
C ILE A 81 -20.74 8.16 -5.48
N VAL A 82 -21.09 7.18 -6.33
CA VAL A 82 -21.75 5.94 -5.88
C VAL A 82 -20.87 5.20 -4.88
N SER A 83 -19.56 5.07 -5.16
CA SER A 83 -18.62 4.38 -4.29
C SER A 83 -18.48 5.03 -2.92
N ILE A 84 -18.44 6.37 -2.86
CA ILE A 84 -18.40 7.11 -1.59
C ILE A 84 -19.70 6.93 -0.82
N CYS A 85 -20.85 7.13 -1.48
CA CYS A 85 -22.15 7.02 -0.81
C CYS A 85 -22.39 5.62 -0.24
N ASP A 86 -22.03 4.57 -1.02
CA ASP A 86 -22.14 3.19 -0.57
C ASP A 86 -21.22 2.90 0.61
N SER A 87 -19.94 3.30 0.52
CA SER A 87 -18.97 3.10 1.59
C SER A 87 -19.38 3.79 2.89
N MET A 88 -19.92 5.00 2.82
CA MET A 88 -20.43 5.76 3.99
C MET A 88 -21.68 5.12 4.60
N ALA A 89 -22.53 4.51 3.78
CA ALA A 89 -23.78 3.87 4.24
C ALA A 89 -23.52 2.56 4.99
N VAL A 90 -22.46 1.83 4.65
CA VAL A 90 -22.14 0.53 5.27
C VAL A 90 -21.64 0.68 6.71
N SER A 91 -20.69 1.58 6.96
CA SER A 91 -20.17 1.83 8.32
C SER A 91 -19.22 3.02 8.35
N LYS A 92 -19.40 3.93 9.31
CA LYS A 92 -18.45 5.03 9.56
C LYS A 92 -17.05 4.54 9.93
N THR A 93 -16.93 3.37 10.54
CA THR A 93 -15.63 2.79 10.92
C THR A 93 -14.94 2.06 9.76
N ARG A 94 -15.68 1.58 8.75
CA ARG A 94 -15.12 0.94 7.56
C ARG A 94 -14.62 1.95 6.54
N PHE A 95 -15.31 3.09 6.36
CA PHE A 95 -14.88 4.17 5.48
C PHE A 95 -14.13 5.23 6.29
N ASN A 96 -12.92 4.86 6.73
CA ASN A 96 -12.01 5.76 7.42
C ASN A 96 -11.28 6.70 6.44
N SER A 97 -10.58 7.70 6.98
CA SER A 97 -9.84 8.69 6.19
C SER A 97 -8.79 8.09 5.26
N TRP A 98 -8.12 7.00 5.67
CA TRP A 98 -7.17 6.27 4.83
C TRP A 98 -7.82 5.73 3.55
N ARG A 99 -8.95 5.01 3.67
CA ARG A 99 -9.69 4.50 2.50
C ARG A 99 -10.24 5.61 1.62
N LYS A 100 -10.74 6.68 2.24
CA LYS A 100 -11.18 7.87 1.50
C LYS A 100 -10.03 8.48 0.70
N MET A 101 -8.85 8.62 1.29
CA MET A 101 -7.66 9.15 0.63
C MET A 101 -7.28 8.28 -0.58
N LEU A 102 -7.16 6.95 -0.41
CA LEU A 102 -6.83 6.03 -1.50
C LEU A 102 -7.86 6.08 -2.64
N LEU A 103 -9.14 6.12 -2.30
CA LEU A 103 -10.22 6.20 -3.29
C LEU A 103 -10.18 7.52 -4.07
N THR A 104 -9.92 8.64 -3.37
CA THR A 104 -9.80 9.97 -3.99
C THR A 104 -8.58 10.02 -4.89
N GLU A 105 -7.44 9.52 -4.45
CA GLU A 105 -6.22 9.50 -5.25
C GLU A 105 -6.37 8.63 -6.51
N LEU A 106 -6.99 7.45 -6.40
CA LEU A 106 -7.30 6.63 -7.58
C LEU A 106 -8.19 7.38 -8.57
N PHE A 107 -9.22 8.07 -8.06
CA PHE A 107 -10.12 8.89 -8.88
C PHE A 107 -9.35 9.99 -9.60
N ASP A 108 -8.53 10.78 -8.90
CA ASP A 108 -7.80 11.93 -9.47
C ASP A 108 -6.79 11.47 -10.53
N ARG A 109 -6.02 10.41 -10.26
CA ARG A 109 -5.08 9.81 -11.22
C ARG A 109 -5.79 9.29 -12.47
N THR A 110 -6.92 8.60 -12.29
CA THR A 110 -7.69 8.07 -13.43
C THR A 110 -8.33 9.21 -14.23
N LEU A 111 -8.82 10.26 -13.56
CA LEU A 111 -9.38 11.44 -14.23
C LEU A 111 -8.31 12.18 -15.05
N SER A 112 -7.12 12.38 -14.48
CA SER A 112 -5.98 12.98 -15.16
C SER A 112 -5.58 12.18 -16.40
N TYR A 113 -5.52 10.84 -16.28
CA TYR A 113 -5.26 9.96 -17.42
C TYR A 113 -6.33 10.08 -18.52
N LEU A 114 -7.63 10.03 -18.16
CA LEU A 114 -8.74 10.14 -19.13
C LEU A 114 -8.81 11.49 -19.82
N LYS A 115 -8.37 12.56 -19.14
CA LYS A 115 -8.30 13.90 -19.71
C LYS A 115 -7.01 14.15 -20.49
N ASN A 116 -6.09 13.19 -20.49
CA ASN A 116 -4.76 13.33 -21.09
C ASN A 116 -4.04 14.59 -20.62
N THR A 117 -4.12 14.90 -19.31
CA THR A 117 -3.51 16.09 -18.73
C THR A 117 -2.01 15.91 -18.58
N GLU A 118 -1.25 17.02 -18.73
CA GLU A 118 0.20 17.04 -18.47
C GLU A 118 0.55 16.52 -17.08
N GLU A 119 -0.35 16.69 -16.13
CA GLU A 119 -0.18 16.23 -14.75
C GLU A 119 0.01 14.72 -14.62
N TYR A 120 -0.61 13.91 -15.49
CA TYR A 120 -0.41 12.46 -15.50
C TYR A 120 0.92 12.03 -16.13
N PHE A 121 1.44 12.81 -17.09
CA PHE A 121 2.63 12.48 -17.88
C PHE A 121 3.90 13.18 -17.38
N LYS A 122 3.94 13.62 -16.12
CA LYS A 122 5.10 14.27 -15.53
C LYS A 122 6.34 13.37 -15.62
N SER A 123 7.44 13.94 -16.12
CA SER A 123 8.73 13.27 -16.19
C SER A 123 9.41 13.19 -14.81
N ASP A 124 10.38 12.30 -14.64
CA ASP A 124 11.23 12.25 -13.44
C ASP A 124 11.89 13.60 -13.17
N MET A 125 12.25 14.34 -14.22
CA MET A 125 12.82 15.69 -14.14
C MET A 125 11.91 16.66 -13.40
N TYR A 126 10.61 16.64 -13.68
CA TYR A 126 9.64 17.50 -13.00
C TYR A 126 9.64 17.30 -11.47
N TYR A 127 9.68 16.05 -11.00
CA TYR A 127 9.71 15.76 -9.56
C TYR A 127 11.01 16.19 -8.92
N ILE A 128 12.14 15.98 -9.61
CA ILE A 128 13.47 16.39 -9.16
C ILE A 128 13.58 17.93 -9.08
N GLU A 129 13.05 18.65 -10.07
CA GLU A 129 13.05 20.12 -10.09
C GLU A 129 12.21 20.68 -8.92
N ASN A 130 11.03 20.13 -8.67
CA ASN A 130 10.20 20.53 -7.52
C ASN A 130 10.90 20.26 -6.17
N ALA A 131 11.54 19.10 -6.01
CA ALA A 131 12.31 18.79 -4.83
C ALA A 131 13.51 19.74 -4.67
N THR A 132 14.14 20.12 -5.78
CA THR A 132 15.26 21.08 -5.80
C THR A 132 14.81 22.47 -5.36
N GLU A 133 13.67 22.95 -5.83
CA GLU A 133 13.11 24.23 -5.42
C GLU A 133 12.71 24.24 -3.94
N THR A 134 12.09 23.17 -3.48
CA THR A 134 11.81 22.97 -2.05
C THR A 134 13.10 22.95 -1.22
N ALA A 135 14.16 22.31 -1.71
CA ALA A 135 15.47 22.30 -1.04
C ALA A 135 16.10 23.70 -0.95
N LYS A 136 16.00 24.53 -1.97
CA LYS A 136 16.47 25.92 -1.94
C LYS A 136 15.74 26.72 -0.86
N ASN A 137 14.44 26.55 -0.75
CA ASN A 137 13.58 27.23 0.22
C ASN A 137 13.84 26.79 1.67
N LEU A 138 14.35 25.57 1.88
CA LEU A 138 14.67 24.99 3.19
C LEU A 138 16.14 25.11 3.56
N LYS A 139 17.02 25.43 2.62
CA LYS A 139 18.47 25.60 2.85
C LYS A 139 18.71 26.72 3.87
N GLY A 140 19.41 26.38 4.95
CA GLY A 140 19.68 27.31 6.06
C GLY A 140 18.62 27.30 7.18
N LYS A 141 17.44 26.70 6.99
CA LYS A 141 16.46 26.53 8.06
C LYS A 141 16.88 25.46 9.06
N ARG A 142 16.38 25.58 10.30
CA ARG A 142 16.62 24.60 11.36
C ARG A 142 16.19 23.20 10.91
N GLY A 143 17.09 22.23 11.09
CA GLY A 143 16.83 20.84 10.71
C GLY A 143 17.24 20.46 9.27
N TYR A 144 17.69 21.43 8.45
CA TYR A 144 18.17 21.22 7.09
C TYR A 144 19.64 21.63 6.90
N ASN A 145 20.42 21.59 8.00
CA ASN A 145 21.86 21.94 7.97
C ASN A 145 22.67 21.05 7.02
N PHE A 146 22.23 19.84 6.73
CA PHE A 146 22.88 18.94 5.77
C PHE A 146 22.90 19.50 4.34
N LEU A 147 22.02 20.47 4.02
CA LEU A 147 22.01 21.17 2.73
C LEU A 147 23.03 22.32 2.66
N LYS A 148 23.60 22.73 3.81
CA LYS A 148 24.65 23.76 3.84
C LYS A 148 25.89 23.23 3.11
N GLY A 149 26.45 24.04 2.22
CA GLY A 149 27.63 23.64 1.47
C GLY A 149 27.38 22.88 0.18
N ILE A 150 26.16 22.35 -0.05
CA ILE A 150 25.83 21.74 -1.34
C ILE A 150 25.63 22.86 -2.36
N LYS A 151 26.55 22.92 -3.35
CA LYS A 151 26.52 23.92 -4.42
C LYS A 151 25.47 23.56 -5.48
N ASP A 152 25.45 22.30 -5.92
CA ASP A 152 24.51 21.75 -6.90
C ASP A 152 23.47 20.89 -6.18
N LEU A 153 22.34 21.49 -5.82
CA LEU A 153 21.22 20.79 -5.19
C LEU A 153 20.50 19.84 -6.16
N ASN A 154 20.40 20.21 -7.44
CA ASN A 154 19.77 19.37 -8.44
C ASN A 154 20.56 18.08 -8.66
N GLY A 155 21.86 18.20 -8.93
CA GLY A 155 22.76 17.04 -9.06
C GLY A 155 22.80 16.18 -7.80
N PHE A 156 22.74 16.77 -6.62
CA PHE A 156 22.69 16.05 -5.35
C PHE A 156 21.40 15.21 -5.20
N ILE A 157 20.24 15.81 -5.49
CA ILE A 157 18.92 15.11 -5.43
C ILE A 157 18.85 14.04 -6.52
N THR A 158 19.28 14.37 -7.75
CA THR A 158 19.35 13.42 -8.87
C THR A 158 20.24 12.23 -8.52
N GLY A 159 21.41 12.47 -7.95
CA GLY A 159 22.32 11.42 -7.49
C GLY A 159 21.71 10.53 -6.43
N PHE A 160 20.94 11.10 -5.49
CA PHE A 160 20.21 10.34 -4.47
C PHE A 160 19.13 9.45 -5.08
N VAL A 161 18.31 10.00 -5.98
CA VAL A 161 17.19 9.32 -6.63
C VAL A 161 17.67 8.18 -7.54
N ASN A 162 18.75 8.40 -8.30
CA ASN A 162 19.30 7.41 -9.24
C ASN A 162 19.90 6.17 -8.55
N GLN A 163 20.11 6.23 -7.23
CA GLN A 163 20.51 5.06 -6.45
C GLN A 163 19.37 4.06 -6.25
N PHE A 164 18.10 4.43 -6.37
CA PHE A 164 17.01 3.48 -6.27
C PHE A 164 16.98 2.52 -7.46
N TYR A 165 16.55 1.27 -7.24
CA TYR A 165 16.34 0.31 -8.33
C TYR A 165 15.19 0.72 -9.26
N SER A 166 14.20 1.45 -8.76
CA SER A 166 13.07 1.99 -9.53
C SER A 166 12.87 3.49 -9.23
N PRO A 167 13.73 4.38 -9.80
CA PRO A 167 13.68 5.82 -9.52
C PRO A 167 12.33 6.47 -9.81
N GLY A 168 11.73 6.17 -10.97
CA GLY A 168 10.43 6.72 -11.36
C GLY A 168 9.30 6.29 -10.41
N LYS A 169 9.31 5.03 -9.95
CA LYS A 169 8.37 4.56 -8.94
C LYS A 169 8.52 5.34 -7.62
N TYR A 170 9.75 5.59 -7.17
CA TYR A 170 10.02 6.38 -5.98
C TYR A 170 9.49 7.81 -6.13
N LEU A 171 9.83 8.48 -7.24
CA LEU A 171 9.44 9.86 -7.50
C LEU A 171 7.93 10.06 -7.61
N THR A 172 7.20 9.12 -8.20
CA THR A 172 5.73 9.23 -8.37
C THR A 172 4.95 9.04 -7.08
N ARG A 173 5.60 8.54 -6.02
CA ARG A 173 4.98 8.27 -4.72
C ARG A 173 5.35 9.30 -3.66
N GLU A 174 6.51 9.95 -3.80
CA GLU A 174 7.04 10.83 -2.78
C GLU A 174 6.80 12.30 -3.10
N SER A 175 6.37 13.05 -2.10
CA SER A 175 6.35 14.51 -2.18
C SER A 175 7.76 15.09 -2.12
N SER A 176 7.93 16.32 -2.58
CA SER A 176 9.20 17.04 -2.46
C SER A 176 9.70 17.11 -1.01
N GLU A 177 8.80 17.32 -0.06
CA GLU A 177 9.10 17.35 1.38
C GLU A 177 9.57 15.98 1.87
N ASN A 178 8.95 14.90 1.42
CA ASN A 178 9.37 13.54 1.76
C ASN A 178 10.74 13.21 1.19
N ILE A 179 11.02 13.56 -0.06
CA ILE A 179 12.36 13.39 -0.66
C ILE A 179 13.43 14.07 0.21
N LEU A 180 13.19 15.29 0.66
CA LEU A 180 14.11 16.01 1.53
C LEU A 180 14.20 15.43 2.94
N LEU A 181 13.10 14.91 3.46
CA LEU A 181 13.12 14.18 4.72
C LEU A 181 13.94 12.90 4.60
N HIS A 182 13.80 12.16 3.51
CA HIS A 182 14.60 10.97 3.21
C HIS A 182 16.09 11.30 3.15
N LEU A 183 16.48 12.34 2.44
CA LEU A 183 17.87 12.84 2.41
C LEU A 183 18.38 13.19 3.82
N LYS A 184 17.57 13.85 4.63
CA LYS A 184 17.88 14.18 6.03
C LYS A 184 18.06 12.93 6.89
N LEU A 185 17.23 11.91 6.71
CA LEU A 185 17.35 10.65 7.45
C LEU A 185 18.64 9.91 7.05
N PHE A 186 18.92 9.84 5.76
CA PHE A 186 20.15 9.23 5.24
C PHE A 186 21.42 9.95 5.69
N SER A 187 21.40 11.28 5.81
CA SER A 187 22.57 12.07 6.27
C SER A 187 22.99 11.75 7.71
N LYS A 188 22.13 11.06 8.48
CA LYS A 188 22.40 10.66 9.87
C LYS A 188 22.85 9.19 9.98
N ILE A 189 22.86 8.44 8.90
CA ILE A 189 23.34 7.05 8.90
C ILE A 189 24.86 7.07 8.89
N THR A 190 25.45 6.46 9.90
CA THR A 190 26.91 6.35 10.13
C THR A 190 27.23 4.92 10.56
N PRO A 191 28.50 4.47 10.53
CA PRO A 191 28.89 3.13 10.98
C PRO A 191 28.38 2.75 12.38
N GLY A 192 28.18 3.74 13.28
CA GLY A 192 27.59 3.53 14.61
C GLY A 192 26.07 3.69 14.68
N HIS A 193 25.44 4.20 13.61
CA HIS A 193 24.00 4.43 13.48
C HIS A 193 23.49 3.88 12.16
N ARG A 194 23.35 2.54 12.08
CA ARG A 194 23.05 1.81 10.85
C ARG A 194 21.62 1.95 10.37
N PHE A 195 20.71 2.46 11.19
CA PHE A 195 19.34 2.75 10.78
C PHE A 195 18.82 4.03 11.45
N ASN A 196 17.80 4.60 10.82
CA ASN A 196 17.08 5.73 11.35
C ASN A 196 15.59 5.58 11.06
N PHE A 197 14.73 6.14 11.92
CA PHE A 197 13.32 6.17 11.65
C PHE A 197 12.63 7.43 12.14
N VAL A 198 11.52 7.76 11.54
CA VAL A 198 10.60 8.80 11.99
C VAL A 198 9.17 8.30 11.86
N ALA A 199 8.34 8.65 12.83
CA ALA A 199 6.90 8.43 12.78
C ALA A 199 6.23 9.81 12.65
N LYS A 200 5.44 9.98 11.59
CA LYS A 200 4.64 11.18 11.34
C LYS A 200 3.18 10.86 11.69
N PRO A 201 2.60 11.53 12.68
CA PRO A 201 1.17 11.36 12.99
C PRO A 201 0.32 12.12 11.95
N HIS A 202 -0.68 11.48 11.41
CA HIS A 202 -1.76 12.09 10.63
C HIS A 202 -2.96 12.33 11.55
N ILE A 203 -2.91 13.43 12.28
CA ILE A 203 -3.92 13.82 13.26
C ILE A 203 -5.25 14.06 12.54
N GLY A 204 -6.35 13.45 13.05
CA GLY A 204 -7.66 13.48 12.41
C GLY A 204 -7.90 12.38 11.37
N GLU A 205 -6.85 11.70 10.92
CA GLU A 205 -6.92 10.59 9.97
C GLU A 205 -6.62 9.22 10.62
N ASP A 206 -6.23 9.23 11.89
CA ASP A 206 -6.02 8.08 12.77
C ASP A 206 -5.01 7.04 12.24
N TYR A 207 -3.91 7.52 11.62
CA TYR A 207 -2.78 6.69 11.22
C TYR A 207 -1.44 7.40 11.35
N TYR A 208 -0.37 6.61 11.35
CA TYR A 208 1.03 7.08 11.30
C TYR A 208 1.66 6.69 9.96
N GLU A 209 2.47 7.57 9.42
CA GLU A 209 3.45 7.28 8.39
C GLU A 209 4.80 7.03 9.07
N ILE A 210 5.25 5.77 9.09
CA ILE A 210 6.53 5.37 9.67
C ILE A 210 7.52 5.18 8.54
N ILE A 211 8.54 6.04 8.50
CA ILE A 211 9.63 5.96 7.52
C ILE A 211 10.86 5.39 8.22
N ILE A 212 11.40 4.31 7.68
CA ILE A 212 12.59 3.62 8.21
C ILE A 212 13.63 3.55 7.10
N CYS A 213 14.87 3.90 7.40
CA CYS A 213 15.98 3.77 6.45
C CYS A 213 17.24 3.21 7.14
N GLY A 214 18.08 2.53 6.38
CA GLY A 214 19.30 1.92 6.91
C GLY A 214 20.06 1.09 5.90
N GLU A 215 20.98 0.26 6.40
CA GLU A 215 21.65 -0.79 5.64
C GLU A 215 20.66 -1.92 5.37
N ASP A 216 20.56 -2.34 4.11
CA ASP A 216 19.61 -3.38 3.71
C ASP A 216 20.11 -4.78 4.09
N LYS A 217 19.18 -5.64 4.45
CA LYS A 217 19.40 -7.08 4.63
C LYS A 217 18.15 -7.84 4.20
N LYS A 218 18.34 -9.08 3.78
CA LYS A 218 17.27 -9.95 3.25
C LYS A 218 16.04 -10.03 4.14
N THR A 219 16.21 -9.99 5.48
CA THR A 219 15.10 -10.11 6.44
C THR A 219 14.41 -8.78 6.77
N MET A 220 14.83 -7.67 6.16
CA MET A 220 14.41 -6.32 6.59
C MET A 220 12.90 -6.16 6.65
N PHE A 221 12.17 -6.56 5.61
CA PHE A 221 10.71 -6.47 5.59
C PHE A 221 10.06 -7.28 6.73
N SER A 222 10.49 -8.53 6.94
CA SER A 222 9.95 -9.36 8.02
C SER A 222 10.30 -8.79 9.40
N ASP A 223 11.52 -8.30 9.60
CA ASP A 223 11.93 -7.71 10.86
C ASP A 223 11.14 -6.46 11.22
N ILE A 224 10.88 -5.60 10.22
CA ILE A 224 10.06 -4.38 10.41
C ILE A 224 8.61 -4.75 10.70
N THR A 225 7.98 -5.57 9.86
CA THR A 225 6.57 -5.92 10.00
C THR A 225 6.29 -6.71 11.28
N GLY A 226 7.20 -7.59 11.66
CA GLY A 226 7.12 -8.34 12.91
C GLY A 226 7.27 -7.44 14.14
N THR A 227 8.21 -6.49 14.11
CA THR A 227 8.38 -5.53 15.22
C THR A 227 7.16 -4.62 15.35
N LEU A 228 6.65 -4.06 14.25
CA LEU A 228 5.42 -3.26 14.27
C LEU A 228 4.24 -4.06 14.82
N SER A 229 4.09 -5.30 14.39
CA SER A 229 3.04 -6.21 14.87
C SER A 229 3.18 -6.52 16.37
N TYR A 230 4.41 -6.68 16.88
CA TYR A 230 4.65 -6.87 18.31
C TYR A 230 4.21 -5.66 19.13
N PHE A 231 4.34 -4.45 18.60
CA PHE A 231 3.87 -3.20 19.21
C PHE A 231 2.42 -2.86 18.91
N ASP A 232 1.60 -3.81 18.46
CA ASP A 232 0.18 -3.64 18.19
C ASP A 232 -0.15 -2.63 17.08
N PHE A 233 0.78 -2.44 16.14
CA PHE A 233 0.48 -1.71 14.91
C PHE A 233 -0.14 -2.64 13.88
N ASN A 234 -1.25 -2.18 13.31
CA ASN A 234 -1.84 -2.75 12.11
C ASN A 234 -1.26 -2.02 10.89
N ILE A 235 -0.63 -2.76 9.98
CA ILE A 235 -0.03 -2.23 8.77
C ILE A 235 -1.11 -2.20 7.69
N MET A 236 -1.35 -1.03 7.09
CA MET A 236 -2.34 -0.84 6.04
C MET A 236 -1.70 -0.83 4.65
N SER A 237 -0.46 -0.35 4.56
CA SER A 237 0.31 -0.30 3.31
C SER A 237 1.79 -0.18 3.61
N ALA A 238 2.64 -0.61 2.68
CA ALA A 238 4.06 -0.33 2.72
C ALA A 238 4.61 -0.05 1.32
N ASP A 239 5.47 0.96 1.22
CA ASP A 239 6.29 1.26 0.07
C ASP A 239 7.74 0.91 0.39
N ILE A 240 8.29 -0.02 -0.36
CA ILE A 240 9.60 -0.61 -0.13
C ILE A 240 10.55 -0.09 -1.22
N ASN A 241 11.63 0.55 -0.83
CA ASN A 241 12.57 1.20 -1.74
C ASN A 241 14.01 0.81 -1.41
N THR A 242 14.49 -0.24 -2.06
CA THR A 242 15.88 -0.69 -1.97
C THR A 242 16.76 0.10 -2.95
N ARG A 243 18.01 0.38 -2.53
CA ARG A 243 18.98 1.16 -3.27
C ARG A 243 20.14 0.29 -3.74
N LYS A 244 20.79 0.71 -4.84
CA LYS A 244 21.96 0.04 -5.43
C LYS A 244 23.20 0.08 -4.53
N ASP A 245 23.24 1.02 -3.58
CA ASP A 245 24.32 1.17 -2.60
C ASP A 245 24.15 0.28 -1.35
N GLY A 246 23.25 -0.71 -1.39
CA GLY A 246 23.00 -1.65 -0.28
C GLY A 246 22.23 -1.02 0.90
N ARG A 247 21.53 0.07 0.67
CA ARG A 247 20.67 0.73 1.65
C ARG A 247 19.21 0.65 1.24
N PHE A 248 18.32 0.90 2.19
CA PHE A 248 16.88 0.93 1.96
C PHE A 248 16.23 2.17 2.58
N ILE A 249 15.06 2.53 2.10
CA ILE A 249 14.13 3.41 2.76
C ILE A 249 12.70 2.94 2.50
N ASP A 250 12.02 2.58 3.57
CA ASP A 250 10.68 2.01 3.52
C ASP A 250 9.72 2.90 4.28
N THR A 251 8.53 3.07 3.72
CA THR A 251 7.44 3.83 4.33
C THR A 251 6.30 2.89 4.64
N PHE A 252 5.91 2.83 5.92
CA PHE A 252 4.79 2.03 6.40
C PHE A 252 3.66 2.94 6.86
N PHE A 253 2.46 2.73 6.33
CA PHE A 253 1.25 3.39 6.79
C PHE A 253 0.57 2.46 7.80
N VAL A 254 0.47 2.92 9.05
CA VAL A 254 0.04 2.06 10.16
C VAL A 254 -0.95 2.77 11.08
N ASN A 255 -1.87 2.04 11.67
CA ASN A 255 -2.64 2.51 12.82
C ASN A 255 -2.39 1.60 14.03
N HIS A 256 -2.49 2.17 15.22
CA HIS A 256 -2.35 1.37 16.44
C HIS A 256 -3.70 0.77 16.83
N ILE A 257 -3.72 -0.54 17.13
CA ILE A 257 -4.98 -1.30 17.35
C ILE A 257 -5.77 -0.76 18.55
N TYR A 258 -5.08 -0.29 19.59
CA TYR A 258 -5.71 0.10 20.88
C TYR A 258 -5.60 1.59 21.19
N LYS A 259 -4.83 2.37 20.45
CA LYS A 259 -4.55 3.77 20.75
C LYS A 259 -4.82 4.63 19.52
N LYS A 260 -5.38 5.82 19.73
CA LYS A 260 -5.48 6.84 18.69
C LYS A 260 -4.13 7.47 18.41
N VAL A 261 -4.02 8.25 17.34
CA VAL A 261 -2.77 8.91 16.90
C VAL A 261 -2.21 9.88 17.92
N ASP A 262 -3.03 10.45 18.80
CA ASP A 262 -2.62 11.28 19.94
C ASP A 262 -2.31 10.47 21.21
N GLY A 263 -2.44 9.13 21.15
CA GLY A 263 -2.16 8.23 22.26
C GLY A 263 -0.68 8.13 22.59
N ASP A 264 -0.38 7.86 23.87
CA ASP A 264 1.00 7.70 24.37
C ASP A 264 1.62 6.39 23.84
N ILE A 265 2.35 6.50 22.72
CA ILE A 265 3.13 5.41 22.14
C ILE A 265 4.59 5.56 22.58
N ASP A 266 5.13 4.49 23.16
CA ASP A 266 6.55 4.45 23.54
C ASP A 266 7.45 4.24 22.31
N TRP A 267 7.68 5.34 21.59
CA TRP A 267 8.56 5.38 20.42
C TRP A 267 10.00 5.02 20.73
N HIS A 268 10.44 5.29 21.97
CA HIS A 268 11.80 4.95 22.42
C HIS A 268 11.95 3.43 22.53
N LYS A 269 11.00 2.76 23.16
CA LYS A 269 10.98 1.31 23.26
C LYS A 269 10.88 0.64 21.88
N LEU A 270 10.04 1.17 20.98
CA LEU A 270 9.95 0.70 19.61
C LEU A 270 11.30 0.80 18.88
N ARG A 271 11.97 1.96 18.96
CA ARG A 271 13.30 2.18 18.38
C ARG A 271 14.34 1.19 18.91
N ASN A 272 14.40 1.01 20.22
CA ASN A 272 15.35 0.09 20.85
C ASN A 272 15.08 -1.37 20.44
N THR A 273 13.81 -1.74 20.28
CA THR A 273 13.45 -3.07 19.80
C THR A 273 13.88 -3.26 18.34
N PHE A 274 13.64 -2.30 17.46
CA PHE A 274 14.19 -2.35 16.09
C PHE A 274 15.71 -2.52 16.09
N PHE A 275 16.42 -1.75 16.88
CA PHE A 275 17.88 -1.85 16.99
C PHE A 275 18.32 -3.27 17.39
N ASN A 276 17.69 -3.85 18.40
CA ASN A 276 18.03 -5.18 18.87
C ASN A 276 17.67 -6.29 17.88
N VAL A 277 16.52 -6.19 17.20
CA VAL A 277 16.13 -7.12 16.14
C VAL A 277 17.09 -7.04 14.95
N PHE A 278 17.42 -5.82 14.49
CA PHE A 278 18.29 -5.63 13.33
C PHE A 278 19.73 -6.11 13.59
N ASN A 279 20.21 -6.03 14.83
CA ASN A 279 21.52 -6.55 15.21
C ASN A 279 21.49 -8.03 15.62
N GLY A 280 20.32 -8.69 15.60
CA GLY A 280 20.20 -10.09 16.01
C GLY A 280 20.33 -10.33 17.52
N ASN A 281 20.21 -9.30 18.34
CA ASN A 281 20.33 -9.40 19.80
C ASN A 281 19.10 -10.05 20.44
N ILE A 282 17.95 -10.03 19.77
CA ILE A 282 16.71 -10.63 20.25
C ILE A 282 16.01 -11.39 19.12
N SER A 283 15.38 -12.51 19.49
CA SER A 283 14.57 -13.31 18.57
C SER A 283 13.17 -12.75 18.45
N LEU A 284 12.84 -12.16 17.30
CA LEU A 284 11.51 -11.68 17.01
C LEU A 284 10.48 -12.81 16.93
N GLU A 285 10.90 -14.01 16.49
CA GLU A 285 10.06 -15.20 16.46
C GLU A 285 9.55 -15.55 17.84
N ASP A 286 10.45 -15.61 18.84
CA ASP A 286 10.07 -15.92 20.23
C ASP A 286 9.17 -14.85 20.83
N MET A 287 9.45 -13.57 20.56
CA MET A 287 8.62 -12.46 21.00
C MET A 287 7.19 -12.57 20.47
N LEU A 288 7.01 -12.81 19.17
CA LEU A 288 5.71 -12.95 18.53
C LEU A 288 4.99 -14.23 18.98
N LYS A 289 5.71 -15.34 19.13
CA LYS A 289 5.15 -16.61 19.62
C LYS A 289 4.56 -16.47 21.03
N ASN A 290 5.28 -15.81 21.93
CA ASN A 290 4.81 -15.55 23.29
C ASN A 290 3.59 -14.64 23.30
N LYS A 291 3.59 -13.59 22.47
CA LYS A 291 2.47 -12.66 22.35
C LYS A 291 1.22 -13.33 21.76
N ARG A 292 1.37 -14.16 20.74
CA ARG A 292 0.27 -14.96 20.14
C ARG A 292 -0.33 -15.94 21.16
N LYS A 293 0.48 -16.59 21.99
CA LYS A 293 -0.03 -17.49 23.05
C LYS A 293 -0.90 -16.76 24.05
N SER A 294 -0.49 -15.58 24.51
CA SER A 294 -1.27 -14.80 25.46
C SER A 294 -2.62 -14.33 24.88
N GLU A 295 -2.66 -13.99 23.58
CA GLU A 295 -3.90 -13.55 22.91
C GLU A 295 -4.84 -14.70 22.56
N SER A 296 -4.32 -15.89 22.25
CA SER A 296 -5.14 -17.06 21.91
C SER A 296 -6.05 -17.50 23.08
N LEU A 297 -5.67 -17.19 24.32
CA LEU A 297 -6.47 -17.46 25.51
C LEU A 297 -7.78 -16.63 25.54
N TYR A 298 -7.88 -15.54 24.76
CA TYR A 298 -9.02 -14.63 24.77
C TYR A 298 -9.80 -14.61 23.45
N LYS A 299 -9.37 -15.32 22.41
CA LYS A 299 -10.07 -15.33 21.11
C LYS A 299 -11.24 -16.32 21.10
N LYS A 300 -12.45 -15.79 20.86
CA LYS A 300 -13.60 -16.60 20.45
C LYS A 300 -13.35 -17.15 19.04
N SER A 301 -13.69 -18.43 18.81
CA SER A 301 -13.63 -19.04 17.47
C SER A 301 -14.51 -18.26 16.49
N GLY A 302 -13.90 -17.64 15.49
CA GLY A 302 -14.59 -16.99 14.38
C GLY A 302 -14.89 -17.97 13.25
N PRO A 303 -15.67 -17.56 12.23
CA PRO A 303 -15.93 -18.39 11.05
C PRO A 303 -14.61 -18.75 10.35
N ARG A 304 -14.56 -19.99 9.83
CA ARG A 304 -13.39 -20.47 9.08
C ARG A 304 -13.18 -19.60 7.83
N VAL A 305 -11.97 -19.12 7.64
CA VAL A 305 -11.51 -18.41 6.44
C VAL A 305 -10.85 -19.42 5.52
N SER A 306 -11.23 -19.42 4.25
CA SER A 306 -10.48 -20.19 3.24
C SER A 306 -9.22 -19.42 2.88
N ASN A 307 -8.05 -20.02 3.11
CA ASN A 307 -6.78 -19.48 2.67
C ASN A 307 -6.62 -19.64 1.16
N SER A 308 -6.11 -18.62 0.49
CA SER A 308 -5.77 -18.69 -0.93
C SER A 308 -4.53 -17.85 -1.25
N VAL A 309 -3.77 -18.32 -2.25
CA VAL A 309 -2.59 -17.60 -2.78
C VAL A 309 -2.67 -17.61 -4.30
N GLU A 310 -2.73 -16.44 -4.90
CA GLU A 310 -2.74 -16.25 -6.33
C GLU A 310 -1.53 -15.43 -6.80
N ILE A 311 -0.94 -15.83 -7.93
CA ILE A 311 0.26 -15.18 -8.48
C ILE A 311 -0.03 -14.79 -9.92
N TYR A 312 0.13 -13.49 -10.22
CA TYR A 312 -0.19 -12.89 -11.50
C TYR A 312 1.02 -12.16 -12.11
N ASN A 313 1.21 -12.33 -13.41
CA ASN A 313 2.25 -11.63 -14.18
C ASN A 313 1.69 -10.62 -15.19
N ASN A 314 0.35 -10.49 -15.27
CA ASN A 314 -0.36 -9.62 -16.21
C ASN A 314 -1.01 -8.40 -15.56
N ILE A 315 -0.99 -8.29 -14.23
CA ILE A 315 -1.61 -7.17 -13.48
C ILE A 315 -0.72 -5.93 -13.50
N SER A 316 0.60 -6.10 -13.29
CA SER A 316 1.58 -5.02 -13.35
C SER A 316 2.49 -5.16 -14.56
N GLY A 317 2.94 -4.03 -15.12
CA GLY A 317 3.94 -4.02 -16.19
C GLY A 317 5.31 -4.51 -15.70
N GLU A 318 5.68 -4.18 -14.47
CA GLU A 318 7.03 -4.35 -13.92
C GLU A 318 7.15 -5.52 -12.93
N PHE A 319 6.10 -5.82 -12.15
CA PHE A 319 6.16 -6.75 -11.02
C PHE A 319 5.36 -8.03 -11.26
N THR A 320 5.75 -9.11 -10.59
CA THR A 320 4.85 -10.20 -10.26
C THR A 320 3.98 -9.77 -9.09
N VAL A 321 2.67 -10.01 -9.17
CA VAL A 321 1.71 -9.68 -8.12
C VAL A 321 1.31 -10.95 -7.41
N ILE A 322 1.51 -11.01 -6.09
CA ILE A 322 1.08 -12.12 -5.24
C ILE A 322 -0.06 -11.64 -4.36
N GLU A 323 -1.22 -12.26 -4.50
CA GLU A 323 -2.40 -12.01 -3.68
C GLU A 323 -2.58 -13.15 -2.68
N ILE A 324 -2.69 -12.79 -1.41
CA ILE A 324 -2.86 -13.73 -0.30
C ILE A 324 -4.16 -13.37 0.42
N GLN A 325 -5.03 -14.37 0.59
CA GLN A 325 -6.18 -14.29 1.48
C GLN A 325 -5.95 -15.26 2.63
N ALA A 326 -6.04 -14.77 3.86
CA ALA A 326 -5.81 -15.56 5.06
C ALA A 326 -6.69 -15.10 6.24
N LEU A 327 -6.70 -15.90 7.31
CA LEU A 327 -7.20 -15.42 8.60
C LEU A 327 -6.26 -14.32 9.12
N ASP A 328 -6.82 -13.15 9.41
CA ASP A 328 -6.04 -12.05 10.00
C ASP A 328 -5.54 -12.44 11.40
N ARG A 329 -4.24 -12.35 11.59
CA ARG A 329 -3.57 -12.66 12.85
C ARG A 329 -2.30 -11.84 13.04
N LYS A 330 -1.94 -11.64 14.28
CA LYS A 330 -0.71 -10.92 14.63
C LYS A 330 0.52 -11.62 14.05
N GLY A 331 1.35 -10.84 13.36
CA GLY A 331 2.57 -11.32 12.71
C GLY A 331 2.35 -12.09 11.40
N LEU A 332 1.16 -12.02 10.77
CA LEU A 332 0.91 -12.63 9.46
C LEU A 332 1.92 -12.14 8.41
N LEU A 333 2.14 -10.84 8.33
CA LEU A 333 3.11 -10.24 7.39
C LEU A 333 4.56 -10.64 7.69
N TYR A 334 4.91 -10.83 8.95
CA TYR A 334 6.20 -11.38 9.36
C TYR A 334 6.42 -12.79 8.80
N ASP A 335 5.42 -13.66 8.97
CA ASP A 335 5.50 -15.05 8.50
C ASP A 335 5.58 -15.11 6.97
N ILE A 336 4.77 -14.33 6.26
CA ILE A 336 4.81 -14.20 4.79
C ILE A 336 6.18 -13.67 4.34
N GLY A 337 6.71 -12.64 4.99
CA GLY A 337 8.01 -12.07 4.69
C GLY A 337 9.15 -13.07 4.87
N ARG A 338 9.10 -13.93 5.90
CA ARG A 338 10.05 -15.03 6.08
C ARG A 338 10.04 -16.03 4.92
N ILE A 339 8.86 -16.41 4.45
CA ILE A 339 8.76 -17.28 3.28
C ILE A 339 9.34 -16.62 2.04
N PHE A 340 9.03 -15.35 1.80
CA PHE A 340 9.60 -14.63 0.67
C PHE A 340 11.12 -14.57 0.74
N ASN A 341 11.69 -14.46 1.95
CA ASN A 341 13.15 -14.54 2.15
C ASN A 341 13.73 -15.90 1.77
N VAL A 342 13.02 -17.02 2.10
CA VAL A 342 13.45 -18.38 1.72
C VAL A 342 13.46 -18.56 0.20
N PHE A 343 12.54 -17.91 -0.49
CA PHE A 343 12.41 -17.96 -1.95
C PHE A 343 13.12 -16.81 -2.67
N ASP A 344 14.03 -16.08 -2.04
CA ASP A 344 14.76 -14.97 -2.64
C ASP A 344 13.85 -13.97 -3.40
N ILE A 345 12.68 -13.69 -2.80
CA ILE A 345 11.69 -12.76 -3.35
C ILE A 345 11.90 -11.37 -2.76
N ASN A 346 12.14 -10.40 -3.64
CA ASN A 346 12.26 -8.99 -3.28
C ASN A 346 10.89 -8.30 -3.34
N ILE A 347 10.47 -7.67 -2.24
CA ILE A 347 9.21 -6.92 -2.14
C ILE A 347 9.49 -5.46 -2.51
N PHE A 348 8.60 -4.85 -3.30
CA PHE A 348 8.68 -3.44 -3.70
C PHE A 348 7.49 -2.63 -3.21
N ALA A 349 6.35 -3.25 -3.00
CA ALA A 349 5.18 -2.63 -2.38
C ALA A 349 4.29 -3.71 -1.79
N SER A 350 3.51 -3.33 -0.79
CA SER A 350 2.41 -4.15 -0.30
C SER A 350 1.16 -3.31 -0.06
N LYS A 351 0.00 -3.89 -0.32
CA LYS A 351 -1.31 -3.36 0.06
C LYS A 351 -1.97 -4.36 0.97
N ILE A 352 -2.31 -3.91 2.17
CA ILE A 352 -2.81 -4.75 3.24
C ILE A 352 -4.23 -4.30 3.57
N THR A 353 -5.18 -5.21 3.50
CA THR A 353 -6.58 -4.88 3.77
C THR A 353 -7.21 -5.96 4.63
N THR A 354 -7.75 -5.57 5.78
CA THR A 354 -8.51 -6.47 6.64
C THR A 354 -10.01 -6.19 6.51
N GLN A 355 -10.80 -7.25 6.26
CA GLN A 355 -12.26 -7.21 6.21
C GLN A 355 -12.83 -8.23 7.21
N GLY A 356 -13.29 -7.76 8.36
CA GLY A 356 -13.67 -8.63 9.46
C GLY A 356 -12.46 -9.36 10.04
N ASN A 357 -12.43 -10.68 9.89
CA ASN A 357 -11.31 -11.54 10.27
C ASN A 357 -10.47 -12.05 9.11
N LYS A 358 -10.65 -11.50 7.90
CA LYS A 358 -9.91 -11.86 6.70
C LYS A 358 -8.91 -10.79 6.33
N ALA A 359 -7.65 -11.18 6.18
CA ALA A 359 -6.61 -10.39 5.53
C ALA A 359 -6.64 -10.64 4.02
N PHE A 360 -6.47 -9.57 3.25
CA PHE A 360 -6.29 -9.58 1.80
C PHE A 360 -5.02 -8.77 1.51
N ASP A 361 -3.93 -9.47 1.29
CA ASP A 361 -2.62 -8.88 1.14
C ASP A 361 -2.14 -9.02 -0.29
N THR A 362 -1.76 -7.91 -0.91
CA THR A 362 -1.24 -7.88 -2.27
C THR A 362 0.20 -7.41 -2.24
N PHE A 363 1.12 -8.23 -2.74
CA PHE A 363 2.55 -7.93 -2.81
C PHE A 363 2.99 -7.74 -4.26
N TYR A 364 3.77 -6.70 -4.51
CA TYR A 364 4.44 -6.41 -5.76
C TYR A 364 5.90 -6.82 -5.62
N VAL A 365 6.31 -7.87 -6.34
CA VAL A 365 7.58 -8.55 -6.10
C VAL A 365 8.38 -8.80 -7.37
N LYS A 366 9.69 -8.99 -7.20
CA LYS A 366 10.62 -9.51 -8.22
C LYS A 366 11.44 -10.66 -7.63
N ASN A 367 12.04 -11.48 -8.51
CA ASN A 367 13.03 -12.46 -8.10
C ASN A 367 14.36 -11.77 -7.73
N ASP A 368 15.34 -12.55 -7.29
CA ASP A 368 16.71 -12.12 -6.96
C ASP A 368 17.46 -11.43 -8.12
N GLN A 369 17.11 -11.78 -9.36
CA GLN A 369 17.68 -11.19 -10.57
C GLN A 369 16.97 -9.90 -11.01
N GLY A 370 16.01 -9.39 -10.24
CA GLY A 370 15.24 -8.17 -10.52
C GLY A 370 14.18 -8.33 -11.60
N GLY A 371 13.83 -9.55 -12.00
CA GLY A 371 12.79 -9.88 -12.97
C GLY A 371 11.50 -10.40 -12.37
N LYS A 372 10.48 -10.59 -13.22
CA LYS A 372 9.24 -11.27 -12.81
C LYS A 372 9.47 -12.77 -12.57
N ILE A 373 8.74 -13.32 -11.61
CA ILE A 373 8.74 -14.75 -11.30
C ILE A 373 7.90 -15.48 -12.34
N ARG A 374 8.53 -16.13 -13.32
CA ARG A 374 7.85 -16.75 -14.47
C ARG A 374 7.86 -18.26 -14.46
N ASN A 375 8.80 -18.92 -13.72
CA ASN A 375 8.91 -20.36 -13.70
C ASN A 375 7.69 -21.00 -13.01
N PRO A 376 6.90 -21.84 -13.71
CA PRO A 376 5.66 -22.42 -13.15
C PRO A 376 5.91 -23.32 -11.94
N LEU A 377 6.99 -24.09 -11.93
CA LEU A 377 7.34 -24.98 -10.80
C LEU A 377 7.71 -24.14 -9.56
N TYR A 378 8.44 -23.05 -9.76
CA TYR A 378 8.81 -22.15 -8.70
C TYR A 378 7.59 -21.42 -8.13
N ILE A 379 6.68 -20.94 -9.00
CA ILE A 379 5.37 -20.36 -8.61
C ILE A 379 4.58 -21.34 -7.75
N ARG A 380 4.52 -22.63 -8.15
CA ARG A 380 3.80 -23.65 -7.39
C ARG A 380 4.41 -23.87 -6.00
N LYS A 381 5.74 -23.90 -5.90
CA LYS A 381 6.44 -24.04 -4.61
C LYS A 381 6.15 -22.85 -3.68
N ILE A 382 6.20 -21.63 -4.19
CA ILE A 382 5.87 -20.41 -3.43
C ILE A 382 4.45 -20.49 -2.90
N LYS A 383 3.46 -20.79 -3.78
CA LYS A 383 2.05 -20.92 -3.38
C LYS A 383 1.88 -21.92 -2.25
N GLN A 384 2.48 -23.11 -2.39
CA GLN A 384 2.36 -24.16 -1.38
C GLN A 384 3.01 -23.78 -0.05
N ALA A 385 4.20 -23.16 -0.08
CA ALA A 385 4.89 -22.74 1.13
C ALA A 385 4.09 -21.66 1.88
N VAL A 386 3.53 -20.67 1.17
CA VAL A 386 2.70 -19.64 1.78
C VAL A 386 1.41 -20.23 2.35
N ILE A 387 0.70 -21.11 1.59
CA ILE A 387 -0.55 -21.75 2.08
C ILE A 387 -0.32 -22.57 3.35
N ASN A 388 0.83 -23.25 3.47
CA ASN A 388 1.13 -24.06 4.64
C ASN A 388 1.40 -23.23 5.91
N GLU A 389 1.81 -21.97 5.76
CA GLU A 389 2.18 -21.08 6.88
C GLU A 389 1.00 -20.21 7.38
N ILE A 390 0.02 -19.89 6.50
CA ILE A 390 -1.06 -18.94 6.80
C ILE A 390 -2.33 -19.58 7.46
#